data_72cb2f5b0fdf176bdfc3119eeb010ee2
#
_entry.id   72cb2f5b0fdf176bdfc3119eeb010ee2
#
_cell.length_a   1.000
_cell.length_b   1.000
_cell.length_c   1.000
_cell.angle_alpha   90.00
_cell.angle_beta   90.00
_cell.angle_gamma   90.00
#
_symmetry.space_group_name_H-M   'P 1'
#
loop_
_entity.id
_entity.type
_entity.pdbx_description
1 polymer ?
#
loop_
_entity_poly.entity_id
_entity_poly.type
_entity_poly.pdbx_seq_one_letter_code
_entity_poly.pdbx_strand_id
1 'polypeptide(L)'
;PATMLRNVLEFKDVIVRDVMVPRRKVAAVAVGTPLLEVLELVAGDGHSRYPVFEGSLDNVIGILYVKDLFARVNDRGIDGIVERPRRKADGDLVRGTVLRAAKSQSAHSVLREMRQKRQHLAIVMDEYGGTDGLVTLEDIIEEIVGEIDDEYDDESPIVRLDADRVLADATIPLGDLESYLGARLPLPEDIESLGGLLTHEIGRVPDVGEIVTLGGYDFVVREADETRVVNVEIVRRQQTAIPPPVIG
;
A
#
# COMPACT_ATOMS: atom_id res chain seq x y z
N PRO A 1 -9.11 -17.00 -4.93
CA PRO A 1 -9.64 -17.13 -6.33
C PRO A 1 -11.06 -16.59 -6.49
N ALA A 2 -11.97 -16.79 -5.52
CA ALA A 2 -13.36 -16.33 -5.63
C ALA A 2 -13.49 -14.80 -5.57
N THR A 3 -12.66 -14.12 -4.79
CA THR A 3 -12.65 -12.67 -4.63
C THR A 3 -12.24 -11.97 -5.93
N MET A 4 -11.16 -12.39 -6.56
CA MET A 4 -10.68 -11.83 -7.83
C MET A 4 -11.70 -11.98 -8.96
N LEU A 5 -12.41 -13.12 -9.05
CA LEU A 5 -13.47 -13.31 -10.04
C LEU A 5 -14.63 -12.36 -9.82
N ARG A 6 -15.01 -12.10 -8.58
CA ARG A 6 -16.03 -11.11 -8.23
C ARG A 6 -15.58 -9.71 -8.61
N ASN A 7 -14.36 -9.30 -8.23
CA ASN A 7 -13.81 -7.98 -8.55
C ASN A 7 -13.76 -7.75 -10.07
N VAL A 8 -13.36 -8.76 -10.87
CA VAL A 8 -13.36 -8.66 -12.34
C VAL A 8 -14.75 -8.44 -12.91
N LEU A 9 -15.80 -9.03 -12.31
CA LEU A 9 -17.18 -8.82 -12.75
C LEU A 9 -17.70 -7.42 -12.36
N GLU A 10 -17.37 -6.95 -11.16
CA GLU A 10 -17.76 -5.63 -10.65
C GLU A 10 -16.98 -4.50 -11.35
N PHE A 11 -15.73 -4.75 -11.77
CA PHE A 11 -14.87 -3.77 -12.46
C PHE A 11 -15.48 -3.22 -13.75
N LYS A 12 -16.43 -3.92 -14.37
CA LYS A 12 -17.12 -3.43 -15.59
C LYS A 12 -17.90 -2.14 -15.37
N ASP A 13 -18.38 -1.94 -14.14
CA ASP A 13 -19.22 -0.81 -13.76
C ASP A 13 -18.42 0.32 -13.09
N VAL A 14 -17.11 0.09 -12.83
CA VAL A 14 -16.22 1.09 -12.22
C VAL A 14 -15.92 2.21 -13.22
N ILE A 15 -16.12 3.46 -12.77
CA ILE A 15 -15.76 4.66 -13.53
C ILE A 15 -14.55 5.34 -12.91
N VAL A 16 -13.86 6.18 -13.69
CA VAL A 16 -12.63 6.88 -13.27
C VAL A 16 -12.82 7.65 -11.97
N ARG A 17 -13.98 8.27 -11.75
CA ARG A 17 -14.28 9.02 -10.51
C ARG A 17 -14.14 8.18 -9.24
N ASP A 18 -14.42 6.88 -9.33
CA ASP A 18 -14.45 5.99 -8.16
C ASP A 18 -13.04 5.60 -7.70
N VAL A 19 -12.06 5.65 -8.61
CA VAL A 19 -10.67 5.21 -8.42
C VAL A 19 -9.64 6.33 -8.50
N MET A 20 -10.03 7.55 -8.85
CA MET A 20 -9.10 8.66 -9.05
C MET A 20 -8.59 9.26 -7.74
N VAL A 21 -7.38 9.79 -7.78
CA VAL A 21 -6.87 10.72 -6.77
C VAL A 21 -7.50 12.10 -7.01
N PRO A 22 -8.30 12.64 -6.10
CA PRO A 22 -8.97 13.92 -6.29
C PRO A 22 -7.97 15.08 -6.31
N ARG A 23 -8.29 16.17 -7.05
CA ARG A 23 -7.44 17.35 -7.28
C ARG A 23 -6.71 17.85 -6.03
N ARG A 24 -7.38 17.90 -4.89
CA ARG A 24 -6.82 18.38 -3.61
C ARG A 24 -5.67 17.53 -3.05
N LYS A 25 -5.56 16.27 -3.52
CA LYS A 25 -4.52 15.33 -3.11
C LYS A 25 -3.44 15.15 -4.18
N VAL A 26 -3.57 15.80 -5.34
CA VAL A 26 -2.59 15.68 -6.43
C VAL A 26 -1.32 16.42 -6.07
N ALA A 27 -0.22 15.68 -5.92
CA ALA A 27 1.12 16.26 -5.91
C ALA A 27 1.55 16.57 -7.35
N ALA A 28 1.93 17.81 -7.63
CA ALA A 28 2.28 18.28 -8.96
C ALA A 28 3.39 19.33 -8.88
N VAL A 29 4.11 19.54 -9.99
CA VAL A 29 5.25 20.44 -10.08
C VAL A 29 4.94 21.58 -11.07
N ALA A 30 5.21 22.82 -10.68
CA ALA A 30 5.09 23.95 -11.60
C ALA A 30 6.30 24.04 -12.53
N VAL A 31 6.08 24.54 -13.75
CA VAL A 31 7.20 24.99 -14.61
C VAL A 31 7.97 26.09 -13.89
N GLY A 32 9.29 26.02 -13.94
CA GLY A 32 10.18 26.97 -13.28
C GLY A 32 10.58 26.57 -11.85
N THR A 33 10.01 25.52 -11.29
CA THR A 33 10.41 25.00 -9.95
C THR A 33 11.87 24.55 -9.97
N PRO A 34 12.71 24.98 -9.00
CA PRO A 34 14.08 24.51 -8.87
C PRO A 34 14.14 22.99 -8.67
N LEU A 35 15.14 22.32 -9.26
CA LEU A 35 15.28 20.85 -9.17
C LEU A 35 15.48 20.38 -7.72
N LEU A 36 16.10 21.20 -6.88
CA LEU A 36 16.25 20.92 -5.46
C LEU A 36 14.89 20.77 -4.75
N GLU A 37 13.97 21.70 -4.98
CA GLU A 37 12.61 21.65 -4.40
C GLU A 37 11.82 20.44 -4.91
N VAL A 38 12.05 20.07 -6.19
CA VAL A 38 11.43 18.85 -6.75
C VAL A 38 11.95 17.59 -6.07
N LEU A 39 13.26 17.54 -5.75
CA LEU A 39 13.84 16.40 -5.01
C LEU A 39 13.31 16.32 -3.59
N GLU A 40 13.12 17.44 -2.90
CA GLU A 40 12.52 17.49 -1.58
C GLU A 40 11.06 16.98 -1.60
N LEU A 41 10.28 17.42 -2.61
CA LEU A 41 8.92 16.92 -2.84
C LEU A 41 8.90 15.40 -3.05
N VAL A 42 9.77 14.89 -3.94
CA VAL A 42 9.89 13.46 -4.25
C VAL A 42 10.28 12.65 -3.01
N ALA A 43 11.19 13.17 -2.18
CA ALA A 43 11.61 12.51 -0.96
C ALA A 43 10.50 12.46 0.11
N GLY A 44 9.60 13.46 0.12
CA GLY A 44 8.46 13.52 1.04
C GLY A 44 7.28 12.64 0.62
N ASP A 45 6.94 12.64 -0.68
CA ASP A 45 5.74 12.00 -1.20
C ASP A 45 5.97 10.57 -1.70
N GLY A 46 7.19 10.24 -2.16
CA GLY A 46 7.56 8.91 -2.66
C GLY A 46 6.95 8.51 -4.01
N HIS A 47 6.27 9.40 -4.72
CA HIS A 47 5.66 9.07 -6.00
C HIS A 47 6.69 8.94 -7.13
N SER A 48 6.40 8.09 -8.12
CA SER A 48 7.28 7.86 -9.29
C SER A 48 7.06 8.87 -10.42
N ARG A 49 5.92 9.58 -10.44
CA ARG A 49 5.49 10.47 -11.53
C ARG A 49 4.74 11.67 -10.99
N TYR A 50 5.06 12.85 -11.51
CA TYR A 50 4.41 14.09 -11.11
C TYR A 50 3.88 14.82 -12.35
N PRO A 51 2.60 15.24 -12.36
CA PRO A 51 2.10 16.19 -13.36
C PRO A 51 2.90 17.48 -13.31
N VAL A 52 3.26 18.01 -14.48
CA VAL A 52 3.89 19.32 -14.59
C VAL A 52 2.89 20.28 -15.21
N PHE A 53 2.65 21.39 -14.52
CA PHE A 53 1.66 22.38 -14.91
C PHE A 53 2.27 23.76 -15.10
N GLU A 54 1.57 24.60 -15.84
CA GLU A 54 1.91 25.99 -16.03
C GLU A 54 0.76 26.91 -15.66
N GLY A 55 1.03 27.83 -14.74
CA GLY A 55 0.05 28.77 -14.20
C GLY A 55 -0.91 28.09 -13.20
N SER A 56 -1.74 27.17 -13.64
CA SER A 56 -2.65 26.42 -12.77
C SER A 56 -2.63 24.92 -13.09
N LEU A 57 -3.09 24.10 -12.16
CA LEU A 57 -3.20 22.65 -12.33
C LEU A 57 -4.16 22.26 -13.48
N ASP A 58 -5.01 23.18 -13.94
CA ASP A 58 -5.86 22.97 -15.12
C ASP A 58 -5.08 22.91 -16.43
N ASN A 59 -3.86 23.46 -16.43
CA ASN A 59 -2.97 23.44 -17.57
C ASN A 59 -1.78 22.50 -17.34
N VAL A 60 -2.05 21.21 -17.25
CA VAL A 60 -1.00 20.19 -17.21
C VAL A 60 -0.39 20.03 -18.59
N ILE A 61 0.92 20.28 -18.71
CA ILE A 61 1.68 20.30 -19.96
C ILE A 61 2.58 19.08 -20.14
N GLY A 62 2.77 18.27 -19.11
CA GLY A 62 3.63 17.10 -19.18
C GLY A 62 3.67 16.32 -17.89
N ILE A 63 4.45 15.24 -17.89
CA ILE A 63 4.72 14.39 -16.74
C ILE A 63 6.23 14.33 -16.50
N LEU A 64 6.64 14.61 -15.26
CA LEU A 64 7.99 14.39 -14.76
C LEU A 64 8.09 12.97 -14.23
N TYR A 65 9.13 12.24 -14.63
CA TYR A 65 9.45 10.92 -14.12
C TYR A 65 10.62 11.02 -13.16
N VAL A 66 10.48 10.52 -11.95
CA VAL A 66 11.52 10.57 -10.91
C VAL A 66 12.81 9.91 -11.34
N LYS A 67 12.73 8.81 -12.09
CA LYS A 67 13.93 8.16 -12.66
C LYS A 67 14.70 9.07 -13.62
N ASP A 68 13.99 9.88 -14.42
CA ASP A 68 14.62 10.79 -15.37
C ASP A 68 15.21 12.01 -14.62
N LEU A 69 14.59 12.44 -13.49
CA LEU A 69 15.12 13.43 -12.56
C LEU A 69 16.45 12.97 -11.95
N PHE A 70 16.51 11.78 -11.39
CA PHE A 70 17.76 11.24 -10.83
C PHE A 70 18.85 11.07 -11.88
N ALA A 71 18.52 10.58 -13.08
CA ALA A 71 19.47 10.51 -14.19
C ALA A 71 20.02 11.89 -14.56
N ARG A 72 19.14 12.92 -14.63
CA ARG A 72 19.52 14.31 -14.93
C ARG A 72 20.43 14.91 -13.86
N VAL A 73 20.11 14.67 -12.57
CA VAL A 73 20.91 15.17 -11.45
C VAL A 73 22.29 14.50 -11.42
N ASN A 74 22.36 13.20 -11.69
CA ASN A 74 23.63 12.46 -11.74
C ASN A 74 24.52 12.91 -12.90
N ASP A 75 23.93 13.25 -14.07
CA ASP A 75 24.67 13.67 -15.26
C ASP A 75 25.12 15.15 -15.22
N ARG A 76 24.26 16.04 -14.72
CA ARG A 76 24.45 17.50 -14.83
C ARG A 76 24.37 18.27 -13.50
N GLY A 77 24.23 17.56 -12.39
CA GLY A 77 24.04 18.15 -11.08
C GLY A 77 22.62 18.64 -10.80
N ILE A 78 22.44 19.17 -9.60
CA ILE A 78 21.14 19.61 -9.04
C ILE A 78 20.72 21.00 -9.55
N ASP A 79 21.64 21.75 -10.12
CA ASP A 79 21.37 23.09 -10.61
C ASP A 79 20.43 23.06 -11.82
N GLY A 80 19.39 23.88 -11.76
CA GLY A 80 18.43 24.02 -12.84
C GLY A 80 16.98 24.10 -12.34
N ILE A 81 16.09 24.22 -13.29
CA ILE A 81 14.65 24.33 -13.07
C ILE A 81 13.90 23.33 -13.94
N VAL A 82 12.64 23.07 -13.60
CA VAL A 82 11.73 22.30 -14.45
C VAL A 82 11.35 23.12 -15.67
N GLU A 83 11.80 22.68 -16.83
CA GLU A 83 11.53 23.35 -18.11
C GLU A 83 10.27 22.76 -18.78
N ARG A 84 9.67 23.52 -19.67
CA ARG A 84 8.61 23.02 -20.56
C ARG A 84 9.13 21.87 -21.42
N PRO A 85 8.32 20.82 -21.68
CA PRO A 85 8.70 19.77 -22.62
C PRO A 85 8.87 20.37 -24.04
N ARG A 86 9.99 20.03 -24.67
CA ARG A 86 10.25 20.42 -26.06
C ARG A 86 9.62 19.39 -27.01
N ARG A 87 9.16 19.85 -28.17
CA ARG A 87 8.68 18.92 -29.21
C ARG A 87 9.86 18.03 -29.67
N LYS A 88 9.83 16.73 -29.34
CA LYS A 88 10.79 15.71 -29.83
C LYS A 88 12.25 15.87 -29.38
N ALA A 89 12.55 16.38 -28.20
CA ALA A 89 13.89 16.28 -27.66
C ALA A 89 14.05 14.99 -26.86
N ASP A 90 14.96 14.11 -27.27
CA ASP A 90 15.42 13.01 -26.43
C ASP A 90 16.18 13.61 -25.24
N GLY A 91 15.78 13.24 -24.02
CA GLY A 91 16.42 13.70 -22.78
C GLY A 91 15.74 14.85 -22.05
N ASP A 92 14.54 15.28 -22.46
CA ASP A 92 13.74 16.22 -21.68
C ASP A 92 13.30 15.55 -20.35
N LEU A 93 13.46 16.28 -19.25
CA LEU A 93 13.02 15.88 -17.92
C LEU A 93 11.50 15.69 -17.84
N VAL A 94 10.77 16.50 -18.60
CA VAL A 94 9.31 16.49 -18.66
C VAL A 94 8.83 15.92 -19.99
N ARG A 95 8.05 14.86 -19.95
CA ARG A 95 7.46 14.25 -21.14
C ARG A 95 6.14 14.94 -21.46
N GLY A 96 6.04 15.54 -22.65
CA GLY A 96 4.90 16.37 -23.05
C GLY A 96 3.62 15.60 -23.44
N THR A 97 3.66 14.27 -23.48
CA THR A 97 2.47 13.47 -23.78
C THR A 97 1.69 13.20 -22.50
N VAL A 98 0.49 13.77 -22.39
CA VAL A 98 -0.41 13.63 -21.23
C VAL A 98 -1.68 12.94 -21.67
N LEU A 99 -1.98 11.80 -21.09
CA LEU A 99 -3.28 11.15 -21.24
C LEU A 99 -4.33 11.91 -20.43
N ARG A 100 -5.50 12.11 -21.01
CA ARG A 100 -6.65 12.74 -20.34
C ARG A 100 -7.85 11.79 -20.38
N ALA A 101 -8.57 11.71 -19.28
CA ALA A 101 -9.77 10.91 -19.14
C ALA A 101 -10.90 11.76 -18.55
N ALA A 102 -12.14 11.50 -18.94
CA ALA A 102 -13.28 12.08 -18.26
C ALA A 102 -13.58 11.29 -16.97
N LYS A 103 -14.02 11.97 -15.91
CA LYS A 103 -14.38 11.31 -14.65
C LYS A 103 -15.51 10.26 -14.78
N SER A 104 -16.39 10.43 -15.77
CA SER A 104 -17.46 9.48 -16.09
C SER A 104 -17.05 8.34 -17.03
N GLN A 105 -15.79 8.34 -17.51
CA GLN A 105 -15.29 7.29 -18.39
C GLN A 105 -15.09 6.00 -17.60
N SER A 106 -15.35 4.84 -18.25
CA SER A 106 -15.09 3.52 -17.65
C SER A 106 -13.58 3.34 -17.36
N ALA A 107 -13.26 2.89 -16.16
CA ALA A 107 -11.90 2.57 -15.74
C ALA A 107 -11.25 1.55 -16.69
N HIS A 108 -12.00 0.54 -17.16
CA HIS A 108 -11.56 -0.42 -18.15
C HIS A 108 -11.12 0.24 -19.48
N SER A 109 -11.86 1.26 -19.95
CA SER A 109 -11.51 1.99 -21.17
C SER A 109 -10.20 2.75 -21.00
N VAL A 110 -10.01 3.43 -19.85
CA VAL A 110 -8.78 4.16 -19.54
C VAL A 110 -7.60 3.21 -19.39
N LEU A 111 -7.76 2.07 -18.72
CA LEU A 111 -6.75 1.02 -18.61
C LEU A 111 -6.24 0.57 -19.98
N ARG A 112 -7.16 0.31 -20.90
CA ARG A 112 -6.83 -0.08 -22.29
C ARG A 112 -6.04 1.02 -23.00
N GLU A 113 -6.44 2.27 -22.85
CA GLU A 113 -5.77 3.42 -23.47
C GLU A 113 -4.37 3.65 -22.88
N MET A 114 -4.21 3.54 -21.55
CA MET A 114 -2.92 3.59 -20.86
C MET A 114 -1.96 2.54 -21.41
N ARG A 115 -2.42 1.30 -21.56
CA ARG A 115 -1.60 0.21 -22.13
C ARG A 115 -1.20 0.46 -23.57
N GLN A 116 -2.14 0.92 -24.42
CA GLN A 116 -1.86 1.21 -25.84
C GLN A 116 -0.85 2.34 -26.00
N LYS A 117 -0.97 3.37 -25.17
CA LYS A 117 -0.07 4.56 -25.21
C LYS A 117 1.17 4.41 -24.34
N ARG A 118 1.33 3.30 -23.61
CA ARG A 118 2.40 3.05 -22.64
C ARG A 118 2.51 4.18 -21.61
N GLN A 119 1.37 4.63 -21.10
CA GLN A 119 1.27 5.65 -20.06
C GLN A 119 0.66 5.05 -18.80
N HIS A 120 1.19 5.45 -17.66
CA HIS A 120 0.79 4.93 -16.34
C HIS A 120 0.04 5.97 -15.50
N LEU A 121 -0.22 7.14 -16.08
CA LEU A 121 -0.94 8.23 -15.42
C LEU A 121 -1.82 8.95 -16.44
N ALA A 122 -3.06 9.25 -16.05
CA ALA A 122 -3.97 10.09 -16.80
C ALA A 122 -4.48 11.24 -15.93
N ILE A 123 -4.58 12.42 -16.50
CA ILE A 123 -5.23 13.58 -15.87
C ILE A 123 -6.75 13.42 -16.06
N VAL A 124 -7.47 13.52 -14.96
CA VAL A 124 -8.94 13.43 -14.97
C VAL A 124 -9.53 14.82 -15.14
N MET A 125 -10.36 14.96 -16.15
CA MET A 125 -10.98 16.22 -16.54
C MET A 125 -12.43 16.29 -16.09
N ASP A 126 -12.85 17.46 -15.63
CA ASP A 126 -14.25 17.79 -15.39
C ASP A 126 -15.00 18.16 -16.68
N GLU A 127 -16.30 18.45 -16.56
CA GLU A 127 -17.18 18.80 -17.67
C GLU A 127 -16.86 20.18 -18.28
N TYR A 128 -16.08 21.00 -17.59
CA TYR A 128 -15.70 22.35 -17.99
C TYR A 128 -14.28 22.42 -18.56
N GLY A 129 -13.60 21.27 -18.60
CA GLY A 129 -12.20 21.18 -19.08
C GLY A 129 -11.16 21.51 -18.02
N GLY A 130 -11.54 21.63 -16.76
CA GLY A 130 -10.65 21.74 -15.62
C GLY A 130 -10.11 20.37 -15.18
N THR A 131 -9.01 20.37 -14.44
CA THR A 131 -8.47 19.15 -13.83
C THR A 131 -9.22 18.83 -12.54
N ASP A 132 -9.87 17.67 -12.49
CA ASP A 132 -10.58 17.16 -11.32
C ASP A 132 -9.71 16.21 -10.46
N GLY A 133 -8.64 15.68 -11.05
CA GLY A 133 -7.70 14.81 -10.38
C GLY A 133 -6.75 14.10 -11.34
N LEU A 134 -6.24 12.97 -10.91
CA LEU A 134 -5.49 12.03 -11.74
C LEU A 134 -5.88 10.60 -11.40
N VAL A 135 -5.57 9.67 -12.30
CA VAL A 135 -5.69 8.23 -12.05
C VAL A 135 -4.43 7.56 -12.57
N THR A 136 -3.90 6.59 -11.82
CA THR A 136 -2.76 5.80 -12.22
C THR A 136 -3.17 4.43 -12.74
N LEU A 137 -2.27 3.77 -13.43
CA LEU A 137 -2.46 2.37 -13.85
C LEU A 137 -2.59 1.46 -12.64
N GLU A 138 -1.80 1.76 -11.62
CA GLU A 138 -1.74 1.07 -10.35
C GLU A 138 -3.10 1.12 -9.64
N ASP A 139 -3.73 2.30 -9.48
CA ASP A 139 -5.08 2.47 -8.88
C ASP A 139 -6.15 1.65 -9.61
N ILE A 140 -6.09 1.60 -10.95
CA ILE A 140 -7.07 0.83 -11.74
C ILE A 140 -6.87 -0.68 -11.60
N ILE A 141 -5.61 -1.12 -11.50
CA ILE A 141 -5.29 -2.55 -11.32
C ILE A 141 -5.70 -3.03 -9.93
N GLU A 142 -5.54 -2.19 -8.92
CA GLU A 142 -5.95 -2.47 -7.54
C GLU A 142 -7.45 -2.82 -7.44
N GLU A 143 -8.32 -2.17 -8.20
CA GLU A 143 -9.74 -2.51 -8.26
C GLU A 143 -10.03 -3.92 -8.82
N ILE A 144 -9.13 -4.44 -9.65
CA ILE A 144 -9.28 -5.78 -10.24
C ILE A 144 -8.70 -6.85 -9.33
N VAL A 145 -7.50 -6.59 -8.82
CA VAL A 145 -6.73 -7.57 -8.06
C VAL A 145 -7.18 -7.57 -6.60
N GLY A 146 -7.72 -6.45 -6.11
CA GLY A 146 -7.88 -6.15 -4.69
C GLY A 146 -6.53 -5.74 -4.11
N GLU A 147 -6.48 -5.46 -2.83
CA GLU A 147 -5.22 -5.33 -2.14
C GLU A 147 -4.38 -6.58 -2.46
N ILE A 148 -3.27 -6.37 -3.17
CA ILE A 148 -2.29 -7.43 -3.37
C ILE A 148 -1.63 -7.53 -2.00
N ASP A 149 -1.99 -8.56 -1.23
CA ASP A 149 -1.16 -8.99 -0.12
C ASP A 149 0.19 -9.36 -0.76
N ASP A 150 1.10 -8.39 -0.82
CA ASP A 150 2.46 -8.61 -1.24
C ASP A 150 3.07 -9.56 -0.21
N GLU A 151 3.59 -10.72 -0.66
CA GLU A 151 4.34 -11.65 0.21
C GLU A 151 5.57 -10.97 0.85
N TYR A 152 5.71 -9.65 0.66
CA TYR A 152 6.79 -8.78 1.15
C TYR A 152 6.29 -7.46 1.78
N ASP A 153 4.97 -7.28 2.00
CA ASP A 153 4.53 -6.17 2.84
C ASP A 153 4.89 -6.51 4.30
N ASP A 154 5.89 -5.81 4.80
CA ASP A 154 6.26 -5.76 6.23
C ASP A 154 5.11 -5.24 7.12
N GLU A 155 3.92 -4.98 6.55
CA GLU A 155 2.69 -4.57 7.23
C GLU A 155 1.64 -5.69 7.33
N SER A 156 1.92 -6.92 6.90
CA SER A 156 1.05 -8.06 7.22
C SER A 156 0.99 -8.19 8.75
N PRO A 157 -0.21 -8.15 9.37
CA PRO A 157 -0.33 -8.30 10.82
C PRO A 157 0.20 -9.65 11.32
N ILE A 158 0.51 -10.57 10.41
CA ILE A 158 1.16 -11.86 10.71
C ILE A 158 2.26 -12.15 9.68
N VAL A 159 3.49 -12.27 10.15
CA VAL A 159 4.66 -12.69 9.36
C VAL A 159 5.06 -14.12 9.74
N ARG A 160 5.13 -15.02 8.77
CA ARG A 160 5.56 -16.39 9.01
C ARG A 160 7.08 -16.46 9.16
N LEU A 161 7.57 -16.92 10.31
CA LEU A 161 9.00 -17.08 10.57
C LEU A 161 9.51 -18.46 10.12
N ASP A 162 8.73 -19.52 10.41
CA ASP A 162 9.00 -20.89 9.95
C ASP A 162 7.72 -21.76 9.97
N ALA A 163 7.87 -23.10 9.95
CA ALA A 163 6.75 -24.04 9.91
C ALA A 163 5.82 -23.95 11.13
N ASP A 164 6.39 -23.65 12.31
CA ASP A 164 5.68 -23.69 13.61
C ASP A 164 5.66 -22.32 14.32
N ARG A 165 6.26 -21.26 13.72
CA ARG A 165 6.38 -19.93 14.33
C ARG A 165 5.92 -18.83 13.40
N VAL A 166 5.15 -17.91 13.95
CA VAL A 166 4.72 -16.68 13.28
C VAL A 166 4.94 -15.49 14.19
N LEU A 167 5.24 -14.32 13.63
CA LEU A 167 5.26 -13.05 14.34
C LEU A 167 3.96 -12.32 13.98
N ALA A 168 3.22 -11.85 14.98
CA ALA A 168 1.97 -11.15 14.81
C ALA A 168 2.02 -9.76 15.44
N ASP A 169 1.42 -8.76 14.77
CA ASP A 169 1.12 -7.47 15.37
C ASP A 169 0.05 -7.67 16.45
N ALA A 170 0.25 -7.09 17.62
CA ALA A 170 -0.66 -7.28 18.75
C ALA A 170 -2.03 -6.60 18.58
N THR A 171 -2.19 -5.75 17.58
CA THR A 171 -3.48 -5.13 17.23
C THR A 171 -4.38 -6.04 16.39
N ILE A 172 -3.86 -7.19 15.92
CA ILE A 172 -4.64 -8.11 15.09
C ILE A 172 -5.95 -8.53 15.79
N PRO A 173 -7.10 -8.50 15.08
CA PRO A 173 -8.35 -9.03 15.59
C PRO A 173 -8.25 -10.53 15.88
N LEU A 174 -8.78 -10.97 17.01
CA LEU A 174 -8.69 -12.39 17.41
C LEU A 174 -9.37 -13.34 16.42
N GLY A 175 -10.44 -12.92 15.74
CA GLY A 175 -11.10 -13.71 14.70
C GLY A 175 -10.21 -13.95 13.46
N ASP A 176 -9.39 -12.97 13.08
CA ASP A 176 -8.44 -13.09 11.98
C ASP A 176 -7.27 -13.99 12.37
N LEU A 177 -6.79 -13.86 13.61
CA LEU A 177 -5.77 -14.73 14.16
C LEU A 177 -6.24 -16.20 14.22
N GLU A 178 -7.45 -16.49 14.70
CA GLU A 178 -8.04 -17.84 14.71
C GLU A 178 -8.15 -18.42 13.29
N SER A 179 -8.57 -17.59 12.33
CA SER A 179 -8.68 -17.97 10.92
C SER A 179 -7.32 -18.34 10.33
N TYR A 180 -6.28 -17.57 10.67
CA TYR A 180 -4.91 -17.85 10.24
C TYR A 180 -4.33 -19.12 10.87
N LEU A 181 -4.50 -19.28 12.18
CA LEU A 181 -4.00 -20.47 12.91
C LEU A 181 -4.80 -21.75 12.59
N GLY A 182 -5.99 -21.63 12.02
CA GLY A 182 -6.91 -22.74 11.78
C GLY A 182 -7.37 -23.41 13.10
N ALA A 183 -7.40 -22.66 14.19
CA ALA A 183 -7.70 -23.14 15.52
C ALA A 183 -8.59 -22.14 16.28
N ARG A 184 -9.47 -22.64 17.15
CA ARG A 184 -10.21 -21.80 18.08
C ARG A 184 -9.44 -21.63 19.38
N LEU A 185 -9.34 -20.37 19.81
CA LEU A 185 -8.77 -20.01 21.10
C LEU A 185 -9.88 -19.83 22.14
N PRO A 186 -9.66 -20.16 23.42
CA PRO A 186 -10.62 -19.88 24.48
C PRO A 186 -10.59 -18.37 24.78
N LEU A 187 -11.46 -17.60 24.09
CA LEU A 187 -11.47 -16.15 24.13
C LEU A 187 -12.54 -15.64 25.10
N PRO A 188 -12.23 -14.60 25.92
CA PRO A 188 -13.23 -13.84 26.68
C PRO A 188 -14.13 -13.04 25.73
N GLU A 189 -15.42 -12.82 26.11
CA GLU A 189 -16.44 -12.20 25.24
C GLU A 189 -16.14 -10.71 24.90
N ASP A 190 -15.36 -10.01 25.72
CA ASP A 190 -15.13 -8.56 25.62
C ASP A 190 -13.74 -8.17 25.05
N ILE A 191 -12.99 -9.11 24.48
CA ILE A 191 -11.63 -8.86 23.99
C ILE A 191 -11.56 -9.07 22.48
N GLU A 192 -11.11 -8.02 21.75
CA GLU A 192 -11.12 -7.99 20.30
C GLU A 192 -9.75 -8.22 19.66
N SER A 193 -8.62 -7.97 20.38
CA SER A 193 -7.27 -8.02 19.84
C SER A 193 -6.33 -8.95 20.61
N LEU A 194 -5.25 -9.40 19.95
CA LEU A 194 -4.21 -10.24 20.53
C LEU A 194 -3.54 -9.56 21.75
N GLY A 195 -3.16 -8.29 21.65
CA GLY A 195 -2.55 -7.53 22.76
C GLY A 195 -3.49 -7.40 23.94
N GLY A 196 -4.79 -7.19 23.67
CA GLY A 196 -5.84 -7.17 24.69
C GLY A 196 -5.96 -8.52 25.42
N LEU A 197 -5.90 -9.63 24.67
CA LEU A 197 -5.94 -10.97 25.23
C LEU A 197 -4.76 -11.23 26.18
N LEU A 198 -3.53 -10.90 25.76
CA LEU A 198 -2.34 -11.13 26.58
C LEU A 198 -2.34 -10.26 27.85
N THR A 199 -2.79 -9.01 27.72
CA THR A 199 -2.94 -8.07 28.85
C THR A 199 -3.99 -8.58 29.84
N HIS A 200 -5.09 -9.13 29.35
CA HIS A 200 -6.15 -9.72 30.20
C HIS A 200 -5.65 -10.96 30.95
N GLU A 201 -4.97 -11.88 30.27
CA GLU A 201 -4.47 -13.13 30.87
C GLU A 201 -3.43 -12.88 31.97
N ILE A 202 -2.57 -11.85 31.81
CA ILE A 202 -1.53 -11.49 32.78
C ILE A 202 -2.04 -10.49 33.84
N GLY A 203 -3.11 -9.73 33.52
CA GLY A 203 -3.68 -8.70 34.40
C GLY A 203 -2.92 -7.35 34.37
N ARG A 204 -1.93 -7.21 33.48
CA ARG A 204 -1.14 -5.98 33.19
C ARG A 204 -0.56 -6.06 31.79
N VAL A 205 0.06 -5.00 31.32
CA VAL A 205 0.85 -5.07 30.08
C VAL A 205 2.05 -6.02 30.32
N PRO A 206 2.19 -7.09 29.52
CA PRO A 206 3.29 -8.04 29.66
C PRO A 206 4.64 -7.43 29.30
N ASP A 207 5.69 -7.86 29.96
CA ASP A 207 7.07 -7.50 29.62
C ASP A 207 7.58 -8.30 28.41
N VAL A 208 8.58 -7.76 27.71
CA VAL A 208 9.26 -8.47 26.62
C VAL A 208 9.86 -9.79 27.13
N GLY A 209 9.57 -10.88 26.43
CA GLY A 209 10.00 -12.24 26.79
C GLY A 209 9.00 -13.02 27.65
N GLU A 210 7.93 -12.40 28.15
CA GLU A 210 6.85 -13.14 28.85
C GLU A 210 6.10 -14.04 27.87
N ILE A 211 5.61 -15.17 28.40
CA ILE A 211 4.96 -16.21 27.61
C ILE A 211 3.57 -16.49 28.20
N VAL A 212 2.56 -16.40 27.35
CA VAL A 212 1.20 -16.86 27.65
C VAL A 212 0.92 -18.13 26.84
N THR A 213 0.49 -19.19 27.50
CA THR A 213 0.13 -20.44 26.83
C THR A 213 -1.39 -20.57 26.73
N LEU A 214 -1.92 -20.61 25.51
CA LEU A 214 -3.37 -20.68 25.27
C LEU A 214 -3.67 -21.48 23.99
N GLY A 215 -4.70 -22.33 24.01
CA GLY A 215 -5.21 -23.02 22.82
C GLY A 215 -4.20 -23.92 22.09
N GLY A 216 -3.13 -24.38 22.78
CA GLY A 216 -2.07 -25.20 22.17
C GLY A 216 -0.94 -24.39 21.52
N TYR A 217 -0.90 -23.09 21.78
CA TYR A 217 0.13 -22.18 21.33
C TYR A 217 0.81 -21.47 22.51
N ASP A 218 2.08 -21.13 22.35
CA ASP A 218 2.82 -20.24 23.24
C ASP A 218 2.94 -18.87 22.55
N PHE A 219 2.43 -17.84 23.23
CA PHE A 219 2.48 -16.44 22.79
C PHE A 219 3.61 -15.75 23.53
N VAL A 220 4.70 -15.46 22.84
CA VAL A 220 5.92 -14.85 23.39
C VAL A 220 5.93 -13.38 23.03
N VAL A 221 5.92 -12.49 24.03
CA VAL A 221 6.00 -11.04 23.78
C VAL A 221 7.38 -10.69 23.26
N ARG A 222 7.46 -10.15 22.04
CA ARG A 222 8.72 -9.75 21.40
C ARG A 222 8.97 -8.26 21.50
N GLU A 223 7.89 -7.48 21.55
CA GLU A 223 7.96 -6.04 21.69
C GLU A 223 6.76 -5.54 22.48
N ALA A 224 6.98 -4.65 23.45
CA ALA A 224 5.96 -3.98 24.24
C ALA A 224 6.46 -2.60 24.66
N ASP A 225 5.53 -1.65 24.84
CA ASP A 225 5.80 -0.35 25.46
C ASP A 225 5.07 -0.25 26.82
N GLU A 226 5.16 0.90 27.49
CA GLU A 226 4.55 1.12 28.81
C GLU A 226 3.02 0.97 28.83
N THR A 227 2.37 0.99 27.67
CA THR A 227 0.91 1.06 27.52
C THR A 227 0.30 -0.15 26.80
N ARG A 228 1.10 -0.88 25.99
CA ARG A 228 0.60 -1.96 25.15
C ARG A 228 1.68 -2.95 24.70
N VAL A 229 1.24 -4.13 24.34
CA VAL A 229 2.03 -5.09 23.54
C VAL A 229 2.04 -4.62 22.08
N VAL A 230 3.19 -4.74 21.40
CA VAL A 230 3.38 -4.33 20.00
C VAL A 230 3.49 -5.56 19.09
N ASN A 231 4.44 -6.46 19.38
CA ASN A 231 4.69 -7.66 18.58
C ASN A 231 4.73 -8.92 19.43
N VAL A 232 4.13 -10.01 18.92
CA VAL A 232 4.03 -11.31 19.59
C VAL A 232 4.46 -12.42 18.65
N GLU A 233 5.42 -13.23 19.08
CA GLU A 233 5.73 -14.49 18.39
C GLU A 233 4.81 -15.59 18.91
N ILE A 234 4.15 -16.29 17.98
CA ILE A 234 3.24 -17.38 18.28
C ILE A 234 3.91 -18.67 17.83
N VAL A 235 4.08 -19.59 18.77
CA VAL A 235 4.75 -20.88 18.57
C VAL A 235 3.76 -22.00 18.79
N ARG A 236 3.61 -22.89 17.81
CA ARG A 236 2.76 -24.07 17.95
C ARG A 236 3.41 -25.09 18.85
N ARG A 237 2.72 -25.48 19.93
CA ARG A 237 3.17 -26.57 20.80
C ARG A 237 3.01 -27.92 20.10
N GLN A 238 4.09 -28.65 19.96
CA GLN A 238 4.00 -30.06 19.58
C GLN A 238 3.36 -30.84 20.75
N GLN A 239 2.23 -31.47 20.51
CA GLN A 239 1.67 -32.42 21.49
C GLN A 239 2.68 -33.56 21.63
N THR A 240 3.38 -33.58 22.77
CA THR A 240 4.18 -34.73 23.15
C THR A 240 3.17 -35.89 23.36
N ALA A 241 3.16 -36.84 22.43
CA ALA A 241 2.35 -38.04 22.56
C ALA A 241 2.75 -38.72 23.88
N ILE A 242 1.80 -38.79 24.82
CA ILE A 242 1.98 -39.59 26.04
C ILE A 242 2.12 -41.04 25.58
N PRO A 243 3.25 -41.72 25.85
CA PRO A 243 3.36 -43.13 25.50
C PRO A 243 2.26 -43.91 26.22
N PRO A 244 1.64 -44.90 25.57
CA PRO A 244 0.61 -45.72 26.20
C PRO A 244 1.14 -46.41 27.46
N PRO A 245 0.31 -46.58 28.52
CA PRO A 245 0.75 -47.23 29.74
C PRO A 245 1.19 -48.65 29.42
N VAL A 246 2.42 -48.98 29.84
CA VAL A 246 2.93 -50.37 29.77
C VAL A 246 2.12 -51.19 30.73
N ILE A 247 1.22 -52.05 30.21
CA ILE A 247 0.51 -53.04 30.99
C ILE A 247 1.51 -54.18 31.17
N GLY A 248 2.02 -54.33 32.40
CA GLY A 248 2.79 -55.48 32.88
C GLY A 248 1.88 -56.59 33.40
#